data_2d3201de26d22189c79ca6fdf90b421e
#
_entry.id   2d3201de26d22189c79ca6fdf90b421e
#
_cell.length_a   1.000
_cell.length_b   1.000
_cell.length_c   1.000
_cell.angle_alpha   90.00
_cell.angle_beta   90.00
_cell.angle_gamma   90.00
#
_symmetry.space_group_name_H-M   'P 1'
#
loop_
_entity.id
_entity.type
_entity.pdbx_description
1 polymer ?
#
loop_
_entity_poly.entity_id
_entity_poly.type
_entity_poly.pdbx_seq_one_letter_code
_entity_poly.pdbx_strand_id
1 'polypeptide(L)'
;MAGKIRENGRNSRLQTKRPGFYPQTYWTDDTMAPLVWSAALEIGHTEIDNDHRAMVGLLNRLQEASERSDRLATQALLVELETLTRDHFAREEQLMLDIHYEFSARHQKEHVHLFDEVRAQIEEMNEGIVSAAAIAGFIKRWLIDHVETSDRQLATALARWRSNPL
;
A
#
# COMPACT_ATOMS: atom_id res chain seq x y z
N MET A 1 -31.06 -6.33 57.58
CA MET A 1 -31.41 -6.51 56.16
C MET A 1 -30.66 -5.42 55.38
N ALA A 2 -29.57 -5.77 54.74
CA ALA A 2 -28.72 -4.83 53.99
C ALA A 2 -28.85 -5.17 52.53
N GLY A 3 -29.46 -4.26 51.75
CA GLY A 3 -29.63 -4.38 50.32
C GLY A 3 -28.33 -4.05 49.58
N LYS A 4 -27.82 -4.98 48.77
CA LYS A 4 -26.70 -4.77 47.87
C LYS A 4 -27.21 -4.01 46.62
N ILE A 5 -26.74 -2.80 46.42
CA ILE A 5 -26.83 -2.08 45.16
C ILE A 5 -25.74 -2.59 44.24
N ARG A 6 -26.13 -3.18 43.10
CA ARG A 6 -25.18 -3.54 42.00
C ARG A 6 -25.03 -2.33 41.11
N GLU A 7 -23.85 -1.72 41.10
CA GLU A 7 -23.44 -0.77 40.06
C GLU A 7 -23.11 -1.53 38.78
N ASN A 8 -23.96 -1.40 37.76
CA ASN A 8 -23.70 -1.80 36.40
C ASN A 8 -22.95 -0.66 35.70
N GLY A 9 -21.64 -0.61 35.83
CA GLY A 9 -20.77 0.25 35.04
C GLY A 9 -20.69 -0.26 33.59
N ARG A 10 -21.63 0.16 32.73
CA ARG A 10 -21.47 0.03 31.27
C ARG A 10 -20.47 1.06 30.80
N ASN A 11 -19.21 0.65 30.68
CA ASN A 11 -18.19 1.41 30.01
C ASN A 11 -18.40 1.27 28.50
N SER A 12 -19.29 2.07 27.93
CA SER A 12 -19.46 2.22 26.48
C SER A 12 -18.32 3.08 25.96
N ARG A 13 -17.15 2.46 25.73
CA ARG A 13 -16.16 3.08 24.85
C ARG A 13 -16.78 3.22 23.47
N LEU A 14 -17.12 4.45 23.13
CA LEU A 14 -17.43 4.85 21.77
C LEU A 14 -16.22 4.49 20.91
N GLN A 15 -16.29 3.36 20.21
CA GLN A 15 -15.38 3.06 19.12
C GLN A 15 -15.73 4.02 17.99
N THR A 16 -15.02 5.15 17.96
CA THR A 16 -15.00 6.00 16.77
C THR A 16 -14.41 5.15 15.65
N LYS A 17 -15.25 4.76 14.67
CA LYS A 17 -14.80 4.17 13.42
C LYS A 17 -13.85 5.15 12.75
N ARG A 18 -12.53 4.92 12.86
CA ARG A 18 -11.54 5.62 12.05
C ARG A 18 -11.71 5.15 10.61
N PRO A 19 -11.79 6.04 9.62
CA PRO A 19 -11.74 5.63 8.23
C PRO A 19 -10.35 4.98 7.98
N GLY A 20 -10.32 3.77 7.43
CA GLY A 20 -9.08 3.05 7.13
C GLY A 20 -8.83 1.78 7.95
N PHE A 21 -9.62 1.50 9.00
CA PHE A 21 -9.46 0.25 9.75
C PHE A 21 -10.04 -0.92 8.96
N TYR A 22 -9.18 -1.63 8.23
CA TYR A 22 -9.51 -2.96 7.69
C TYR A 22 -9.52 -3.97 8.85
N PRO A 23 -10.65 -4.68 9.11
CA PRO A 23 -10.71 -5.69 10.18
C PRO A 23 -9.62 -6.76 9.97
N GLN A 24 -9.05 -7.29 11.06
CA GLN A 24 -8.07 -8.40 11.04
C GLN A 24 -8.51 -9.63 10.23
N THR A 25 -9.78 -9.74 9.88
CA THR A 25 -10.35 -10.82 9.07
C THR A 25 -9.92 -10.78 7.59
N TYR A 26 -9.23 -9.73 7.13
CA TYR A 26 -8.69 -9.63 5.77
C TYR A 26 -7.30 -10.25 5.61
N TRP A 27 -6.69 -10.72 6.70
CA TRP A 27 -5.39 -11.40 6.65
C TRP A 27 -5.60 -12.88 6.32
N THR A 28 -5.76 -13.22 5.05
CA THR A 28 -5.76 -14.61 4.58
C THR A 28 -4.32 -15.10 4.41
N ASP A 29 -4.09 -16.41 4.46
CA ASP A 29 -2.77 -17.04 4.23
C ASP A 29 -2.08 -16.56 2.94
N ASP A 30 -2.87 -16.15 1.95
CA ASP A 30 -2.40 -15.67 0.64
C ASP A 30 -1.62 -14.33 0.74
N THR A 31 -1.88 -13.50 1.78
CA THR A 31 -1.13 -12.25 2.00
C THR A 31 0.26 -12.48 2.58
N MET A 32 0.50 -13.65 3.14
CA MET A 32 1.79 -14.04 3.73
C MET A 32 2.71 -14.74 2.72
N ALA A 33 2.18 -15.19 1.57
CA ALA A 33 3.01 -15.76 0.51
C ALA A 33 3.89 -14.66 -0.14
N PRO A 34 5.13 -14.97 -0.54
CA PRO A 34 5.95 -14.03 -1.31
C PRO A 34 5.24 -13.61 -2.59
N LEU A 35 5.25 -12.30 -2.87
CA LEU A 35 4.72 -11.79 -4.13
C LEU A 35 5.65 -12.17 -5.29
N VAL A 36 5.11 -12.90 -6.26
CA VAL A 36 5.88 -13.33 -7.43
C VAL A 36 5.65 -12.33 -8.56
N TRP A 37 6.75 -11.82 -9.13
CA TRP A 37 6.68 -10.96 -10.30
C TRP A 37 6.01 -11.69 -11.47
N SER A 38 5.09 -11.03 -12.13
CA SER A 38 4.42 -11.55 -13.34
C SER A 38 4.16 -10.42 -14.34
N ALA A 39 3.91 -10.79 -15.59
CA ALA A 39 3.54 -9.84 -16.64
C ALA A 39 2.22 -9.07 -16.34
N ALA A 40 1.43 -9.52 -15.38
CA ALA A 40 0.24 -8.79 -14.92
C ALA A 40 0.60 -7.46 -14.23
N LEU A 41 1.82 -7.34 -13.71
CA LEU A 41 2.35 -6.13 -13.06
C LEU A 41 3.12 -5.21 -14.03
N GLU A 42 3.10 -5.49 -15.34
CA GLU A 42 3.74 -4.65 -16.37
C GLU A 42 2.72 -3.73 -17.01
N ILE A 43 3.09 -2.45 -17.16
CA ILE A 43 2.32 -1.44 -17.89
C ILE A 43 2.92 -1.11 -19.27
N GLY A 44 4.09 -1.67 -19.59
CA GLY A 44 4.80 -1.45 -20.85
C GLY A 44 5.59 -0.12 -20.86
N HIS A 45 5.96 0.40 -19.69
CA HIS A 45 6.89 1.50 -19.51
C HIS A 45 8.09 1.02 -18.68
N THR A 46 9.26 0.94 -19.31
CA THR A 46 10.43 0.25 -18.74
C THR A 46 10.81 0.74 -17.34
N GLU A 47 10.82 2.04 -17.10
CA GLU A 47 11.21 2.59 -15.79
C GLU A 47 10.17 2.24 -14.72
N ILE A 48 8.88 2.41 -15.02
CA ILE A 48 7.78 2.08 -14.10
C ILE A 48 7.75 0.57 -13.83
N ASP A 49 7.88 -0.26 -14.86
CA ASP A 49 7.93 -1.72 -14.71
C ASP A 49 9.13 -2.17 -13.86
N ASN A 50 10.28 -1.48 -13.94
CA ASN A 50 11.43 -1.74 -13.08
C ASN A 50 11.17 -1.33 -11.63
N ASP A 51 10.45 -0.23 -11.40
CA ASP A 51 10.04 0.20 -10.05
C ASP A 51 9.09 -0.83 -9.42
N HIS A 52 8.11 -1.31 -10.15
CA HIS A 52 7.21 -2.37 -9.68
C HIS A 52 7.98 -3.64 -9.28
N ARG A 53 8.98 -4.07 -10.09
CA ARG A 53 9.86 -5.21 -9.73
C ARG A 53 10.63 -4.94 -8.44
N ALA A 54 11.17 -3.75 -8.29
CA ALA A 54 11.92 -3.38 -7.09
C ALA A 54 11.01 -3.34 -5.85
N MET A 55 9.78 -2.80 -5.97
CA MET A 55 8.79 -2.81 -4.90
C MET A 55 8.42 -4.22 -4.47
N VAL A 56 8.18 -5.14 -5.42
CA VAL A 56 7.93 -6.56 -5.13
C VAL A 56 9.08 -7.16 -4.32
N GLY A 57 10.33 -6.90 -4.72
CA GLY A 57 11.52 -7.36 -4.00
C GLY A 57 11.61 -6.81 -2.57
N LEU A 58 11.34 -5.50 -2.40
CA LEU A 58 11.37 -4.86 -1.08
C LEU A 58 10.26 -5.37 -0.16
N LEU A 59 9.05 -5.57 -0.67
CA LEU A 59 7.92 -6.09 0.09
C LEU A 59 8.18 -7.51 0.59
N ASN A 60 8.79 -8.36 -0.22
CA ASN A 60 9.17 -9.71 0.20
C ASN A 60 10.26 -9.68 1.28
N ARG A 61 11.29 -8.84 1.13
CA ARG A 61 12.35 -8.64 2.14
C ARG A 61 11.78 -8.07 3.44
N LEU A 62 10.82 -7.16 3.38
CA LEU A 62 10.15 -6.58 4.54
C LEU A 62 9.39 -7.64 5.31
N GLN A 63 8.68 -8.51 4.61
CA GLN A 63 7.99 -9.65 5.22
C GLN A 63 8.97 -10.58 5.93
N GLU A 64 10.06 -11.00 5.26
CA GLU A 64 11.10 -11.85 5.85
C GLU A 64 11.77 -11.22 7.07
N ALA A 65 12.06 -9.91 7.04
CA ALA A 65 12.63 -9.21 8.20
C ALA A 65 11.66 -9.20 9.38
N SER A 66 10.36 -9.01 9.12
CA SER A 66 9.30 -9.08 10.12
C SER A 66 9.19 -10.47 10.75
N GLU A 67 9.22 -11.53 9.95
CA GLU A 67 9.18 -12.92 10.44
C GLU A 67 10.37 -13.26 11.33
N ARG A 68 11.55 -12.71 11.02
CA ARG A 68 12.75 -12.86 11.86
C ARG A 68 12.80 -11.92 13.04
N SER A 69 11.80 -11.06 13.22
CA SER A 69 11.77 -10.00 14.24
C SER A 69 12.99 -9.05 14.15
N ASP A 70 13.55 -8.86 12.95
CA ASP A 70 14.68 -7.99 12.71
C ASP A 70 14.21 -6.55 12.59
N ARG A 71 14.14 -5.85 13.70
CA ARG A 71 13.63 -4.50 13.79
C ARG A 71 14.45 -3.49 12.96
N LEU A 72 15.79 -3.64 12.96
CA LEU A 72 16.65 -2.71 12.23
C LEU A 72 16.48 -2.87 10.72
N ALA A 73 16.48 -4.11 10.21
CA ALA A 73 16.21 -4.39 8.82
C ALA A 73 14.80 -3.92 8.41
N THR A 74 13.79 -4.17 9.27
CA THR A 74 12.42 -3.72 9.03
C THR A 74 12.32 -2.21 8.84
N GLN A 75 12.94 -1.43 9.73
CA GLN A 75 12.93 0.03 9.64
C GLN A 75 13.65 0.53 8.38
N ALA A 76 14.82 -0.04 8.07
CA ALA A 76 15.57 0.33 6.86
C ALA A 76 14.77 0.04 5.59
N LEU A 77 14.11 -1.13 5.51
CA LEU A 77 13.29 -1.54 4.37
C LEU A 77 12.03 -0.68 4.19
N LEU A 78 11.39 -0.24 5.27
CA LEU A 78 10.27 0.69 5.19
C LEU A 78 10.69 2.05 4.61
N VAL A 79 11.85 2.58 5.01
CA VAL A 79 12.39 3.82 4.45
C VAL A 79 12.75 3.67 2.97
N GLU A 80 13.38 2.54 2.60
CA GLU A 80 13.73 2.23 1.22
C GLU A 80 12.48 2.13 0.34
N LEU A 81 11.44 1.43 0.84
CA LEU A 81 10.16 1.28 0.15
C LEU A 81 9.43 2.61 -0.01
N GLU A 82 9.39 3.45 1.03
CA GLU A 82 8.80 4.79 0.97
C GLU A 82 9.49 5.65 -0.09
N THR A 83 10.82 5.64 -0.14
CA THR A 83 11.61 6.41 -1.11
C THR A 83 11.33 5.94 -2.53
N LEU A 84 11.40 4.63 -2.77
CA LEU A 84 11.13 4.05 -4.09
C LEU A 84 9.71 4.35 -4.56
N THR A 85 8.71 4.21 -3.68
CA THR A 85 7.31 4.48 -4.01
C THR A 85 7.08 5.95 -4.36
N ARG A 86 7.72 6.88 -3.63
CA ARG A 86 7.64 8.32 -3.93
C ARG A 86 8.22 8.65 -5.30
N ASP A 87 9.39 8.12 -5.61
CA ASP A 87 10.08 8.33 -6.88
C ASP A 87 9.28 7.73 -8.04
N HIS A 88 8.69 6.56 -7.82
CA HIS A 88 7.79 5.89 -8.77
C HIS A 88 6.55 6.75 -9.08
N PHE A 89 5.84 7.21 -8.07
CA PHE A 89 4.66 8.06 -8.27
C PHE A 89 5.01 9.37 -8.99
N ALA A 90 6.16 9.97 -8.68
CA ALA A 90 6.62 11.16 -9.39
C ALA A 90 6.85 10.89 -10.89
N ARG A 91 7.41 9.71 -11.24
CA ARG A 91 7.58 9.30 -12.66
C ARG A 91 6.26 9.06 -13.35
N GLU A 92 5.30 8.41 -12.70
CA GLU A 92 3.98 8.19 -13.28
C GLU A 92 3.22 9.51 -13.47
N GLU A 93 3.27 10.38 -12.48
CA GLU A 93 2.63 11.69 -12.54
C GLU A 93 3.23 12.54 -13.67
N GLN A 94 4.55 12.47 -13.89
CA GLN A 94 5.18 13.12 -15.03
C GLN A 94 4.71 12.50 -16.36
N LEU A 95 4.64 11.16 -16.45
CA LEU A 95 4.12 10.47 -17.63
C LEU A 95 2.67 10.86 -17.92
N MET A 96 1.83 10.95 -16.88
CA MET A 96 0.44 11.37 -17.02
C MET A 96 0.32 12.82 -17.57
N LEU A 97 1.21 13.72 -17.14
CA LEU A 97 1.28 15.08 -17.69
C LEU A 97 1.71 15.07 -19.16
N ASP A 98 2.75 14.31 -19.51
CA ASP A 98 3.32 14.27 -20.85
C ASP A 98 2.31 13.78 -21.90
N ILE A 99 1.45 12.83 -21.53
CA ILE A 99 0.43 12.28 -22.43
C ILE A 99 -0.95 12.92 -22.26
N HIS A 100 -1.08 13.99 -21.45
CA HIS A 100 -2.36 14.66 -21.14
C HIS A 100 -3.44 13.68 -20.66
N TYR A 101 -3.09 12.80 -19.69
CA TYR A 101 -3.98 11.76 -19.19
C TYR A 101 -5.19 12.33 -18.44
N GLU A 102 -6.40 12.05 -18.95
CA GLU A 102 -7.64 12.65 -18.44
C GLU A 102 -7.99 12.28 -17.00
N PHE A 103 -7.53 11.11 -16.50
CA PHE A 103 -7.81 10.63 -15.15
C PHE A 103 -6.68 10.90 -14.15
N SER A 104 -5.68 11.74 -14.50
CA SER A 104 -4.51 12.04 -13.67
C SER A 104 -4.88 12.48 -12.24
N ALA A 105 -5.87 13.37 -12.10
CA ALA A 105 -6.28 13.86 -10.77
C ALA A 105 -6.88 12.78 -9.86
N ARG A 106 -7.54 11.76 -10.43
CA ARG A 106 -8.04 10.61 -9.66
C ARG A 106 -6.88 9.71 -9.27
N HIS A 107 -6.00 9.38 -10.19
CA HIS A 107 -4.83 8.54 -9.98
C HIS A 107 -3.92 9.13 -8.88
N GLN A 108 -3.59 10.42 -8.95
CA GLN A 108 -2.83 11.11 -7.90
C GLN A 108 -3.48 11.04 -6.52
N LYS A 109 -4.82 11.08 -6.43
CA LYS A 109 -5.50 10.91 -5.14
C LYS A 109 -5.31 9.51 -4.55
N GLU A 110 -5.22 8.48 -5.38
CA GLU A 110 -4.95 7.11 -4.94
C GLU A 110 -3.53 7.00 -4.37
N HIS A 111 -2.53 7.67 -4.98
CA HIS A 111 -1.16 7.77 -4.48
C HIS A 111 -1.10 8.46 -3.11
N VAL A 112 -1.75 9.61 -2.96
CA VAL A 112 -1.81 10.35 -1.69
C VAL A 112 -2.46 9.49 -0.61
N HIS A 113 -3.57 8.82 -0.93
CA HIS A 113 -4.27 7.96 0.01
C HIS A 113 -3.40 6.80 0.51
N LEU A 114 -2.64 6.14 -0.38
CA LEU A 114 -1.70 5.10 0.04
C LEU A 114 -0.67 5.63 1.04
N PHE A 115 -0.03 6.77 0.75
CA PHE A 115 0.97 7.34 1.66
C PHE A 115 0.39 7.67 3.04
N ASP A 116 -0.81 8.24 3.08
CA ASP A 116 -1.48 8.57 4.34
C ASP A 116 -1.80 7.30 5.15
N GLU A 117 -2.29 6.24 4.50
CA GLU A 117 -2.59 4.97 5.16
C GLU A 117 -1.34 4.25 5.65
N VAL A 118 -0.29 4.16 4.82
CA VAL A 118 0.98 3.52 5.21
C VAL A 118 1.62 4.26 6.37
N ARG A 119 1.60 5.60 6.37
CA ARG A 119 2.13 6.40 7.48
C ARG A 119 1.38 6.12 8.77
N ALA A 120 0.04 6.08 8.74
CA ALA A 120 -0.77 5.76 9.91
C ALA A 120 -0.43 4.35 10.44
N GLN A 121 -0.27 3.35 9.57
CA GLN A 121 0.12 2.00 9.97
C GLN A 121 1.53 1.93 10.55
N ILE A 122 2.48 2.73 10.07
CA ILE A 122 3.83 2.81 10.66
C ILE A 122 3.78 3.40 12.08
N GLU A 123 2.95 4.40 12.32
CA GLU A 123 2.71 4.92 13.68
C GLU A 123 2.14 3.84 14.59
N GLU A 124 1.11 3.13 14.16
CA GLU A 124 0.53 2.00 14.89
C GLU A 124 1.54 0.84 15.13
N MET A 125 2.43 0.59 14.18
CA MET A 125 3.52 -0.38 14.36
C MET A 125 4.51 0.06 15.45
N ASN A 126 4.85 1.35 15.51
CA ASN A 126 5.72 1.87 16.56
C ASN A 126 5.09 1.79 17.95
N GLU A 127 3.76 1.83 18.04
CA GLU A 127 2.98 1.59 19.25
C GLU A 127 2.77 0.10 19.57
N GLY A 128 3.22 -0.81 18.70
CA GLY A 128 3.05 -2.26 18.84
C GLY A 128 1.65 -2.79 18.52
N ILE A 129 0.82 -2.01 17.83
CA ILE A 129 -0.56 -2.36 17.45
C ILE A 129 -0.57 -3.20 16.18
N VAL A 130 0.26 -2.86 15.20
CA VAL A 130 0.35 -3.50 13.88
C VAL A 130 1.76 -4.07 13.67
N SER A 131 1.87 -5.22 12.99
CA SER A 131 3.17 -5.80 12.61
C SER A 131 3.64 -5.27 11.26
N ALA A 132 4.97 -5.30 11.01
CA ALA A 132 5.53 -4.97 9.71
C ALA A 132 5.04 -5.93 8.61
N ALA A 133 4.78 -7.20 8.93
CA ALA A 133 4.17 -8.15 8.00
C ALA A 133 2.76 -7.71 7.57
N ALA A 134 1.98 -7.15 8.51
CA ALA A 134 0.66 -6.61 8.20
C ALA A 134 0.76 -5.41 7.24
N ILE A 135 1.72 -4.50 7.45
CA ILE A 135 1.99 -3.38 6.55
C ILE A 135 2.41 -3.89 5.16
N ALA A 136 3.33 -4.86 5.10
CA ALA A 136 3.76 -5.47 3.84
C ALA A 136 2.58 -6.10 3.09
N GLY A 137 1.71 -6.84 3.78
CA GLY A 137 0.51 -7.44 3.19
C GLY A 137 -0.51 -6.42 2.68
N PHE A 138 -0.67 -5.30 3.39
CA PHE A 138 -1.50 -4.18 2.92
C PHE A 138 -0.95 -3.58 1.62
N ILE A 139 0.35 -3.23 1.59
CA ILE A 139 0.98 -2.61 0.42
C ILE A 139 0.99 -3.58 -0.77
N LYS A 140 1.23 -4.89 -0.55
CA LYS A 140 1.14 -5.92 -1.61
C LYS A 140 -0.22 -5.91 -2.32
N ARG A 141 -1.31 -5.94 -1.56
CA ARG A 141 -2.66 -5.91 -2.14
C ARG A 141 -2.91 -4.62 -2.88
N TRP A 142 -2.57 -3.50 -2.22
CA TRP A 142 -2.73 -2.19 -2.84
C TRP A 142 -1.96 -2.12 -4.17
N LEU A 143 -0.70 -2.58 -4.21
CA LEU A 143 0.11 -2.60 -5.43
C LEU A 143 -0.56 -3.42 -6.53
N ILE A 144 -1.04 -4.63 -6.23
CA ILE A 144 -1.72 -5.47 -7.21
C ILE A 144 -2.97 -4.79 -7.74
N ASP A 145 -3.86 -4.35 -6.84
CA ASP A 145 -5.12 -3.72 -7.21
C ASP A 145 -4.89 -2.43 -8.01
N HIS A 146 -3.90 -1.62 -7.62
CA HIS A 146 -3.57 -0.36 -8.29
C HIS A 146 -3.03 -0.61 -9.69
N VAL A 147 -2.06 -1.51 -9.85
CA VAL A 147 -1.49 -1.86 -11.17
C VAL A 147 -2.55 -2.46 -12.10
N GLU A 148 -3.40 -3.37 -11.59
CA GLU A 148 -4.44 -4.00 -12.40
C GLU A 148 -5.58 -3.07 -12.81
N THR A 149 -5.75 -1.95 -12.10
CA THR A 149 -6.81 -0.97 -12.37
C THR A 149 -6.26 0.34 -12.91
N SER A 150 -5.66 1.16 -12.08
CA SER A 150 -5.28 2.54 -12.42
C SER A 150 -4.10 2.61 -13.38
N ASP A 151 -3.04 1.85 -13.13
CA ASP A 151 -1.88 1.81 -14.03
C ASP A 151 -2.21 1.12 -15.35
N ARG A 152 -3.08 0.13 -15.35
CA ARG A 152 -3.57 -0.52 -16.58
C ARG A 152 -4.36 0.47 -17.46
N GLN A 153 -5.10 1.39 -16.85
CA GLN A 153 -5.77 2.47 -17.59
C GLN A 153 -4.75 3.45 -18.16
N LEU A 154 -3.72 3.81 -17.37
CA LEU A 154 -2.61 4.65 -17.83
C LEU A 154 -1.85 3.97 -18.98
N ALA A 155 -1.54 2.68 -18.89
CA ALA A 155 -0.91 1.90 -19.95
C ALA A 155 -1.71 1.94 -21.25
N THR A 156 -3.04 1.84 -21.16
CA THR A 156 -3.93 1.94 -22.33
C THR A 156 -3.88 3.34 -22.96
N ALA A 157 -3.86 4.38 -22.15
CA ALA A 157 -3.72 5.76 -22.63
C ALA A 157 -2.35 6.00 -23.28
N LEU A 158 -1.28 5.48 -22.68
CA LEU A 158 0.08 5.55 -23.21
C LEU A 158 0.20 4.85 -24.58
N ALA A 159 -0.40 3.68 -24.74
CA ALA A 159 -0.40 2.95 -26.00
C ALA A 159 -1.12 3.74 -27.12
N ARG A 160 -2.26 4.37 -26.80
CA ARG A 160 -3.00 5.24 -27.73
C ARG A 160 -2.17 6.46 -28.12
N TRP A 161 -1.55 7.13 -27.15
CA TRP A 161 -0.71 8.31 -27.39
C TRP A 161 0.49 7.98 -28.29
N ARG A 162 1.16 6.81 -28.07
CA ARG A 162 2.26 6.34 -28.93
C ARG A 162 1.83 6.05 -30.36
N SER A 163 0.58 5.62 -30.55
CA SER A 163 0.02 5.31 -31.87
C SER A 163 -0.45 6.56 -32.61
N ASN A 164 -0.72 7.65 -31.91
CA ASN A 164 -1.17 8.93 -32.49
C ASN A 164 -0.65 10.10 -31.64
N PRO A 165 0.67 10.37 -31.66
CA PRO A 165 1.25 11.49 -30.93
C PRO A 165 0.72 12.80 -31.49
N LEU A 166 0.34 13.73 -30.59
CA LEU A 166 -0.15 15.08 -30.92
C LEU A 166 0.94 15.91 -31.60
#